data_a74ba6483372851dd67a7b5157cde459
#
_entry.id   a74ba6483372851dd67a7b5157cde459
#
_cell.length_a   1.000
_cell.length_b   1.000
_cell.length_c   1.000
_cell.angle_alpha   90.00
_cell.angle_beta   90.00
_cell.angle_gamma   90.00
#
_symmetry.space_group_name_H-M   'P 1'
#
loop_
_entity.id
_entity.type
_entity.pdbx_description
1 polymer ?
#
loop_
_entity_poly.entity_id
_entity_poly.type
_entity_poly.pdbx_seq_one_letter_code
_entity_poly.pdbx_strand_id
1 'polypeptide(L)'
;MKLWMATLVGAGVALIPAWAHAAGAGEGIATRPLVVLLVMAALSLVPFVLLMTTCFVKVAVVLSILRGAIGAPQVPPTQVVTGLALILTLYVMAPTGERMYRAVKPVLGVAAGAEVVSGKTVEGLVVAAERAKEPMRDFLVKHADRRDRATFHGLALRMRTAEERAGITDADLMVLVPAFVTSELRRAFEIGFLLFLPFLVLDLVISNVLLALGMHMLSPTTVSLPFKLLLFVLADGWHLVARGLVESYL
;
A
#
# COMPACT_ATOMS: atom_id res chain seq x y z
N MET A 1 0.66 -0.42 -25.64
CA MET A 1 -0.01 -0.64 -24.34
C MET A 1 0.62 -1.78 -23.52
N LYS A 2 1.43 -2.68 -24.16
CA LYS A 2 2.17 -3.78 -23.49
C LYS A 2 3.37 -3.31 -22.63
N LEU A 3 3.90 -2.12 -22.84
CA LEU A 3 5.06 -1.58 -22.11
C LEU A 3 4.69 -0.85 -20.79
N TRP A 4 3.49 -0.34 -20.63
CA TRP A 4 3.18 0.60 -19.54
C TRP A 4 2.91 -0.07 -18.17
N MET A 5 2.29 -1.23 -18.11
CA MET A 5 2.02 -1.89 -16.82
C MET A 5 3.18 -2.79 -16.34
N ALA A 6 3.93 -3.39 -17.26
CA ALA A 6 5.20 -4.04 -16.90
C ALA A 6 6.22 -3.02 -16.38
N THR A 7 6.11 -1.77 -16.84
CA THR A 7 7.01 -0.69 -16.43
C THR A 7 6.69 -0.12 -15.04
N LEU A 8 5.46 -0.12 -14.53
CA LEU A 8 5.15 0.51 -13.24
C LEU A 8 5.47 -0.36 -12.01
N VAL A 9 5.42 -1.66 -12.10
CA VAL A 9 5.73 -2.58 -10.97
C VAL A 9 6.99 -3.40 -11.24
N GLY A 10 7.29 -3.70 -12.50
CA GLY A 10 8.51 -4.35 -12.94
C GLY A 10 9.61 -3.38 -13.42
N ALA A 11 9.26 -2.14 -13.77
CA ALA A 11 10.18 -1.19 -14.39
C ALA A 11 11.18 -0.58 -13.42
N GLY A 12 10.91 -0.55 -12.13
CA GLY A 12 11.97 -0.24 -11.17
C GLY A 12 13.06 -1.32 -11.12
N VAL A 13 12.77 -2.53 -11.60
CA VAL A 13 13.67 -3.69 -11.47
C VAL A 13 13.94 -4.41 -12.80
N ALA A 14 13.01 -4.41 -13.76
CA ALA A 14 13.16 -5.17 -15.01
C ALA A 14 13.80 -4.37 -16.18
N LEU A 15 13.87 -3.03 -16.10
CA LEU A 15 14.58 -2.21 -17.09
C LEU A 15 16.10 -2.16 -16.88
N ILE A 16 16.61 -2.71 -15.78
CA ILE A 16 18.03 -2.64 -15.45
C ILE A 16 18.91 -3.68 -16.23
N PRO A 17 18.45 -4.92 -16.59
CA PRO A 17 19.38 -5.92 -17.13
C PRO A 17 19.87 -5.65 -18.55
N ALA A 18 19.08 -5.05 -19.43
CA ALA A 18 19.44 -4.98 -20.87
C ALA A 18 20.51 -3.93 -21.21
N TRP A 19 20.61 -2.85 -20.44
CA TRP A 19 21.61 -1.80 -20.67
C TRP A 19 22.77 -1.82 -19.68
N ALA A 20 22.66 -2.53 -18.56
CA ALA A 20 23.80 -2.81 -17.68
C ALA A 20 24.90 -3.60 -18.40
N HIS A 21 24.53 -4.41 -19.40
CA HIS A 21 25.47 -5.13 -20.25
C HIS A 21 26.05 -4.26 -21.40
N ALA A 22 25.41 -3.14 -21.75
CA ALA A 22 25.88 -2.19 -22.76
C ALA A 22 26.85 -1.12 -22.20
N ALA A 23 27.01 -1.04 -20.87
CA ALA A 23 27.98 -0.19 -20.21
C ALA A 23 29.35 -0.89 -20.21
N GLY A 24 30.10 -0.72 -21.30
CA GLY A 24 31.50 -1.16 -21.40
C GLY A 24 32.32 -0.67 -20.20
N ALA A 25 33.14 -1.56 -19.67
CA ALA A 25 34.03 -1.33 -18.55
C ALA A 25 34.86 -0.06 -18.73
N GLY A 26 34.59 0.97 -17.94
CA GLY A 26 35.46 2.15 -17.85
C GLY A 26 34.79 3.52 -17.72
N GLU A 27 33.53 3.69 -18.12
CA GLU A 27 32.85 4.99 -17.95
C GLU A 27 31.82 4.90 -16.81
N GLY A 28 32.02 5.69 -15.77
CA GLY A 28 31.09 5.79 -14.64
C GLY A 28 29.69 6.20 -15.12
N ILE A 29 28.64 5.68 -14.48
CA ILE A 29 27.21 6.00 -14.79
C ILE A 29 26.99 7.52 -14.74
N ALA A 30 27.76 8.25 -13.95
CA ALA A 30 27.72 9.71 -13.85
C ALA A 30 28.01 10.43 -15.19
N THR A 31 28.70 9.78 -16.14
CA THR A 31 29.00 10.35 -17.46
C THR A 31 27.84 10.20 -18.45
N ARG A 32 26.76 9.48 -18.09
CA ARG A 32 25.58 9.24 -18.92
C ARG A 32 24.34 9.90 -18.30
N PRO A 33 24.05 11.17 -18.60
CA PRO A 33 22.99 11.95 -17.93
C PRO A 33 21.59 11.32 -18.08
N LEU A 34 21.31 10.63 -19.18
CA LEU A 34 20.05 9.91 -19.39
C LEU A 34 19.86 8.75 -18.42
N VAL A 35 20.93 8.02 -18.11
CA VAL A 35 20.87 6.89 -17.16
C VAL A 35 20.64 7.39 -15.75
N VAL A 36 21.32 8.45 -15.34
CA VAL A 36 21.12 9.10 -14.04
C VAL A 36 19.68 9.60 -13.90
N LEU A 37 19.15 10.27 -14.94
CA LEU A 37 17.76 10.75 -14.97
C LEU A 37 16.76 9.59 -14.81
N LEU A 38 16.98 8.48 -15.50
CA LEU A 38 16.09 7.30 -15.47
C LEU A 38 16.14 6.62 -14.12
N VAL A 39 17.31 6.49 -13.50
CA VAL A 39 17.47 5.95 -12.14
C VAL A 39 16.76 6.85 -11.13
N MET A 40 16.95 8.17 -11.21
CA MET A 40 16.27 9.12 -10.32
C MET A 40 14.74 9.07 -10.50
N ALA A 41 14.24 8.98 -11.74
CA ALA A 41 12.83 8.80 -12.02
C ALA A 41 12.29 7.49 -11.44
N ALA A 42 13.01 6.38 -11.55
CA ALA A 42 12.64 5.10 -10.95
C ALA A 42 12.62 5.17 -9.42
N LEU A 43 13.63 5.80 -8.80
CA LEU A 43 13.70 5.98 -7.35
C LEU A 43 12.55 6.86 -6.81
N SER A 44 12.09 7.84 -7.57
CA SER A 44 10.94 8.68 -7.17
C SER A 44 9.62 7.92 -7.08
N LEU A 45 9.49 6.77 -7.77
CA LEU A 45 8.32 5.91 -7.72
C LEU A 45 8.35 4.90 -6.56
N VAL A 46 9.53 4.65 -5.96
CA VAL A 46 9.69 3.67 -4.88
C VAL A 46 8.73 3.92 -3.70
N PRO A 47 8.59 5.15 -3.16
CA PRO A 47 7.66 5.39 -2.06
C PRO A 47 6.22 5.04 -2.41
N PHE A 48 5.77 5.34 -3.63
CA PHE A 48 4.43 5.02 -4.09
C PHE A 48 4.21 3.49 -4.17
N VAL A 49 5.17 2.77 -4.74
CA VAL A 49 5.11 1.30 -4.83
C VAL A 49 5.08 0.68 -3.43
N LEU A 50 5.91 1.16 -2.50
CA LEU A 50 5.91 0.68 -1.12
C LEU A 50 4.57 0.91 -0.43
N LEU A 51 3.96 2.09 -0.57
CA LEU A 51 2.64 2.37 0.00
C LEU A 51 1.57 1.43 -0.55
N MET A 52 1.60 1.14 -1.87
CA MET A 52 0.61 0.27 -2.53
C MET A 52 0.81 -1.22 -2.23
N THR A 53 2.02 -1.64 -1.87
CA THR A 53 2.34 -3.05 -1.56
C THR A 53 2.37 -3.37 -0.06
N THR A 54 2.09 -2.40 0.79
CA THR A 54 2.01 -2.57 2.25
C THR A 54 0.57 -2.50 2.75
N CYS A 55 0.39 -2.74 4.05
CA CYS A 55 -0.91 -2.60 4.71
C CYS A 55 -1.44 -1.14 4.78
N PHE A 56 -0.66 -0.16 4.32
CA PHE A 56 -1.02 1.27 4.34
C PHE A 56 -2.38 1.54 3.68
N VAL A 57 -2.65 0.90 2.54
CA VAL A 57 -3.90 1.10 1.78
C VAL A 57 -5.12 0.84 2.66
N LYS A 58 -5.20 -0.32 3.32
CA LYS A 58 -6.33 -0.67 4.20
C LYS A 58 -6.41 0.27 5.40
N VAL A 59 -5.29 0.49 6.08
CA VAL A 59 -5.26 1.32 7.29
C VAL A 59 -5.70 2.75 6.97
N ALA A 60 -5.17 3.36 5.91
CA ALA A 60 -5.49 4.72 5.52
C ALA A 60 -6.97 4.87 5.11
N VAL A 61 -7.52 3.90 4.37
CA VAL A 61 -8.93 3.93 3.94
C VAL A 61 -9.85 3.75 5.13
N VAL A 62 -9.61 2.80 6.03
CA VAL A 62 -10.44 2.60 7.24
C VAL A 62 -10.44 3.84 8.12
N LEU A 63 -9.26 4.44 8.39
CA LEU A 63 -9.17 5.66 9.18
C LEU A 63 -9.86 6.85 8.49
N SER A 64 -9.83 6.92 7.16
CA SER A 64 -10.54 7.96 6.40
C SER A 64 -12.06 7.79 6.49
N ILE A 65 -12.57 6.55 6.41
CA ILE A 65 -14.00 6.25 6.57
C ILE A 65 -14.44 6.57 8.00
N LEU A 66 -13.65 6.18 9.01
CA LEU A 66 -13.93 6.49 10.42
C LEU A 66 -14.07 7.99 10.65
N ARG A 67 -13.13 8.79 10.13
CA ARG A 67 -13.20 10.25 10.21
C ARG A 67 -14.48 10.82 9.59
N GLY A 68 -14.87 10.27 8.42
CA GLY A 68 -16.13 10.63 7.76
C GLY A 68 -17.36 10.26 8.59
N ALA A 69 -17.33 9.07 9.24
CA ALA A 69 -18.42 8.54 10.05
C ALA A 69 -18.73 9.42 11.29
N ILE A 70 -17.69 9.94 11.94
CA ILE A 70 -17.83 10.85 13.09
C ILE A 70 -18.54 12.15 12.69
N GLY A 71 -18.46 12.56 11.41
CA GLY A 71 -19.14 13.77 10.92
C GLY A 71 -18.37 15.07 11.17
N ALA A 72 -17.12 14.99 11.60
CA ALA A 72 -16.22 16.12 11.75
C ALA A 72 -15.08 16.05 10.70
N PRO A 73 -15.32 16.45 9.44
CA PRO A 73 -14.42 16.14 8.31
C PRO A 73 -13.03 16.80 8.41
N GLN A 74 -12.86 17.77 9.31
CA GLN A 74 -11.57 18.42 9.55
C GLN A 74 -10.87 17.97 10.85
N VAL A 75 -11.51 17.13 11.67
CA VAL A 75 -10.97 16.66 12.95
C VAL A 75 -11.06 15.13 13.02
N PRO A 76 -9.94 14.45 13.18
CA PRO A 76 -8.54 14.92 13.17
C PRO A 76 -8.07 15.40 11.79
N PRO A 77 -7.07 16.30 11.72
CA PRO A 77 -6.47 16.75 10.45
C PRO A 77 -5.94 15.57 9.62
N THR A 78 -5.97 15.71 8.30
CA THR A 78 -5.53 14.65 7.37
C THR A 78 -4.10 14.18 7.66
N GLN A 79 -3.21 15.10 8.04
CA GLN A 79 -1.83 14.78 8.39
C GLN A 79 -1.72 13.82 9.59
N VAL A 80 -2.60 14.01 10.61
CA VAL A 80 -2.63 13.13 11.80
C VAL A 80 -3.12 11.73 11.41
N VAL A 81 -4.18 11.65 10.60
CA VAL A 81 -4.71 10.37 10.09
C VAL A 81 -3.66 9.63 9.26
N THR A 82 -2.99 10.34 8.34
CA THR A 82 -1.92 9.77 7.52
C THR A 82 -0.72 9.35 8.36
N GLY A 83 -0.33 10.17 9.34
CA GLY A 83 0.75 9.84 10.28
C GLY A 83 0.45 8.58 11.09
N LEU A 84 -0.78 8.46 11.62
CA LEU A 84 -1.22 7.26 12.34
C LEU A 84 -1.23 6.03 11.40
N ALA A 85 -1.72 6.19 10.16
CA ALA A 85 -1.70 5.12 9.17
C ALA A 85 -0.27 4.64 8.89
N LEU A 86 0.70 5.55 8.77
CA LEU A 86 2.11 5.21 8.58
C LEU A 86 2.69 4.49 9.80
N ILE A 87 2.41 4.96 11.02
CA ILE A 87 2.90 4.32 12.26
C ILE A 87 2.39 2.88 12.36
N LEU A 88 1.07 2.67 12.17
CA LEU A 88 0.48 1.33 12.19
C LEU A 88 1.05 0.45 11.05
N THR A 89 1.26 1.03 9.88
CA THR A 89 1.88 0.31 8.76
C THR A 89 3.29 -0.15 9.09
N LEU A 90 4.12 0.72 9.65
CA LEU A 90 5.48 0.36 10.07
C LEU A 90 5.45 -0.74 11.13
N TYR A 91 4.52 -0.67 12.08
CA TYR A 91 4.38 -1.69 13.12
C TYR A 91 4.01 -3.06 12.53
N VAL A 92 3.01 -3.13 11.65
CA VAL A 92 2.56 -4.37 10.99
C VAL A 92 3.62 -4.92 10.05
N MET A 93 4.32 -4.04 9.33
CA MET A 93 5.34 -4.43 8.34
C MET A 93 6.72 -4.72 8.95
N ALA A 94 6.92 -4.43 10.24
CA ALA A 94 8.22 -4.63 10.90
C ALA A 94 8.80 -6.04 10.70
N PRO A 95 8.07 -7.16 10.91
CA PRO A 95 8.61 -8.51 10.69
C PRO A 95 8.95 -8.79 9.22
N THR A 96 8.19 -8.23 8.27
CA THR A 96 8.49 -8.35 6.84
C THR A 96 9.72 -7.53 6.47
N GLY A 97 9.81 -6.30 7.00
CA GLY A 97 10.98 -5.42 6.83
C GLY A 97 12.27 -6.05 7.37
N GLU A 98 12.22 -6.70 8.53
CA GLU A 98 13.38 -7.45 9.05
C GLU A 98 13.81 -8.58 8.12
N ARG A 99 12.88 -9.34 7.57
CA ARG A 99 13.19 -10.42 6.61
C ARG A 99 13.84 -9.85 5.35
N MET A 100 13.30 -8.74 4.82
CA MET A 100 13.89 -8.02 3.69
C MET A 100 15.30 -7.54 4.00
N TYR A 101 15.52 -6.90 5.15
CA TYR A 101 16.83 -6.42 5.58
C TYR A 101 17.85 -7.57 5.68
N ARG A 102 17.46 -8.69 6.31
CA ARG A 102 18.34 -9.88 6.41
C ARG A 102 18.71 -10.45 5.04
N ALA A 103 17.76 -10.45 4.07
CA ALA A 103 18.01 -10.93 2.72
C ALA A 103 18.98 -10.02 1.93
N VAL A 104 18.94 -8.71 2.18
CA VAL A 104 19.74 -7.70 1.48
C VAL A 104 21.09 -7.43 2.16
N LYS A 105 21.20 -7.61 3.47
CA LYS A 105 22.40 -7.34 4.27
C LYS A 105 23.72 -7.88 3.66
N PRO A 106 23.80 -9.12 3.13
CA PRO A 106 25.01 -9.64 2.53
C PRO A 106 25.48 -8.86 1.31
N VAL A 107 24.54 -8.24 0.57
CA VAL A 107 24.84 -7.44 -0.64
C VAL A 107 25.28 -6.03 -0.27
N LEU A 108 24.63 -5.43 0.73
CA LEU A 108 24.97 -4.08 1.20
C LEU A 108 26.38 -4.02 1.81
N GLY A 109 26.84 -5.09 2.47
CA GLY A 109 28.20 -5.17 3.03
C GLY A 109 29.30 -5.12 1.96
N VAL A 110 29.01 -5.58 0.76
CA VAL A 110 29.93 -5.52 -0.40
C VAL A 110 29.90 -4.14 -1.07
N ALA A 111 28.74 -3.48 -1.06
CA ALA A 111 28.54 -2.16 -1.69
C ALA A 111 29.02 -0.99 -0.82
N ALA A 112 29.17 -1.17 0.50
CA ALA A 112 29.55 -0.11 1.44
C ALA A 112 30.97 0.45 1.26
N GLY A 113 31.82 -0.21 0.45
CA GLY A 113 33.17 0.24 0.09
C GLY A 113 33.29 0.87 -1.30
N ALA A 114 32.21 0.99 -2.06
CA ALA A 114 32.20 1.50 -3.43
C ALA A 114 31.63 2.94 -3.48
N GLU A 115 32.11 3.76 -4.40
CA GLU A 115 31.53 5.09 -4.68
C GLU A 115 30.02 4.96 -4.97
N VAL A 116 29.22 5.88 -4.40
CA VAL A 116 27.74 5.87 -4.41
C VAL A 116 27.13 5.80 -5.81
N VAL A 117 27.87 6.13 -6.87
CA VAL A 117 27.41 6.12 -8.27
C VAL A 117 28.37 5.32 -9.15
N SER A 118 28.86 4.18 -8.69
CA SER A 118 29.66 3.26 -9.51
C SER A 118 28.77 2.18 -10.16
N GLY A 119 29.23 1.60 -11.28
CA GLY A 119 28.54 0.46 -11.90
C GLY A 119 28.30 -0.70 -10.94
N LYS A 120 29.24 -0.96 -10.03
CA LYS A 120 29.13 -1.99 -8.97
C LYS A 120 28.02 -1.69 -7.95
N THR A 121 27.75 -0.42 -7.68
CA THR A 121 26.66 0.00 -6.77
C THR A 121 25.29 -0.25 -7.39
N VAL A 122 25.14 0.01 -8.70
CA VAL A 122 23.87 -0.26 -9.40
C VAL A 122 23.62 -1.76 -9.49
N GLU A 123 24.62 -2.55 -9.81
CA GLU A 123 24.54 -4.01 -9.84
C GLU A 123 24.18 -4.57 -8.45
N GLY A 124 24.79 -4.05 -7.40
CA GLY A 124 24.45 -4.36 -6.01
C GLY A 124 23.02 -4.00 -5.65
N LEU A 125 22.49 -2.86 -6.09
CA LEU A 125 21.11 -2.45 -5.87
C LEU A 125 20.11 -3.37 -6.59
N VAL A 126 20.42 -3.82 -7.80
CA VAL A 126 19.59 -4.79 -8.54
C VAL A 126 19.51 -6.11 -7.79
N VAL A 127 20.65 -6.66 -7.37
CA VAL A 127 20.71 -7.91 -6.60
C VAL A 127 19.99 -7.76 -5.26
N ALA A 128 20.14 -6.61 -4.59
CA ALA A 128 19.44 -6.30 -3.36
C ALA A 128 17.91 -6.27 -3.56
N ALA A 129 17.45 -5.61 -4.64
CA ALA A 129 16.04 -5.56 -4.98
C ALA A 129 15.46 -6.94 -5.31
N GLU A 130 16.19 -7.78 -6.04
CA GLU A 130 15.78 -9.17 -6.33
C GLU A 130 15.63 -10.00 -5.04
N ARG A 131 16.57 -9.88 -4.10
CA ARG A 131 16.50 -10.58 -2.80
C ARG A 131 15.38 -10.05 -1.90
N ALA A 132 15.10 -8.76 -1.94
CA ALA A 132 14.01 -8.14 -1.19
C ALA A 132 12.62 -8.54 -1.70
N LYS A 133 12.51 -8.97 -2.96
CA LYS A 133 11.23 -9.39 -3.57
C LYS A 133 10.59 -10.59 -2.86
N GLU A 134 11.38 -11.57 -2.42
CA GLU A 134 10.82 -12.82 -1.88
C GLU A 134 10.05 -12.58 -0.57
N PRO A 135 10.58 -11.92 0.47
CA PRO A 135 9.81 -11.63 1.67
C PRO A 135 8.58 -10.75 1.41
N MET A 136 8.64 -9.86 0.41
CA MET A 136 7.49 -9.05 -0.01
C MET A 136 6.45 -9.91 -0.73
N ARG A 137 6.88 -10.81 -1.62
CA ARG A 137 6.00 -11.77 -2.30
C ARG A 137 5.24 -12.63 -1.29
N ASP A 138 5.93 -13.17 -0.28
CA ASP A 138 5.33 -13.96 0.80
C ASP A 138 4.24 -13.18 1.52
N PHE A 139 4.50 -11.91 1.84
CA PHE A 139 3.52 -11.03 2.46
C PHE A 139 2.30 -10.82 1.56
N LEU A 140 2.50 -10.53 0.28
CA LEU A 140 1.42 -10.32 -0.68
C LEU A 140 0.59 -11.61 -0.89
N VAL A 141 1.24 -12.78 -1.01
CA VAL A 141 0.56 -14.07 -1.14
C VAL A 141 -0.29 -14.39 0.09
N LYS A 142 0.23 -14.12 1.29
CA LYS A 142 -0.48 -14.35 2.56
C LYS A 142 -1.76 -13.51 2.65
N HIS A 143 -1.70 -12.25 2.18
CA HIS A 143 -2.77 -11.28 2.40
C HIS A 143 -3.64 -10.99 1.18
N ALA A 144 -3.21 -11.32 -0.04
CA ALA A 144 -4.07 -11.26 -1.22
C ALA A 144 -5.12 -12.39 -1.21
N ASP A 145 -6.37 -12.05 -1.46
CA ASP A 145 -7.45 -13.03 -1.53
C ASP A 145 -7.26 -13.97 -2.73
N ARG A 146 -7.54 -15.25 -2.52
CA ARG A 146 -7.42 -16.28 -3.57
C ARG A 146 -8.29 -15.96 -4.79
N ARG A 147 -9.49 -15.42 -4.58
CA ARG A 147 -10.41 -15.01 -5.64
C ARG A 147 -9.82 -13.91 -6.50
N ASP A 148 -9.25 -12.88 -5.87
CA ASP A 148 -8.67 -11.75 -6.57
C ASP A 148 -7.40 -12.19 -7.32
N ARG A 149 -6.54 -13.05 -6.71
CA ARG A 149 -5.38 -13.63 -7.39
C ARG A 149 -5.80 -14.43 -8.63
N ALA A 150 -6.79 -15.30 -8.50
CA ALA A 150 -7.31 -16.09 -9.64
C ALA A 150 -7.86 -15.19 -10.76
N THR A 151 -8.57 -14.11 -10.41
CA THR A 151 -9.10 -13.15 -11.36
C THR A 151 -7.97 -12.44 -12.12
N PHE A 152 -6.97 -11.89 -11.42
CA PHE A 152 -5.87 -11.18 -12.05
C PHE A 152 -4.92 -12.12 -12.82
N HIS A 153 -4.74 -13.36 -12.36
CA HIS A 153 -4.02 -14.39 -13.12
C HIS A 153 -4.73 -14.70 -14.43
N GLY A 154 -6.06 -14.93 -14.40
CA GLY A 154 -6.84 -15.17 -15.61
C GLY A 154 -6.81 -13.99 -16.60
N LEU A 155 -6.82 -12.75 -16.10
CA LEU A 155 -6.67 -11.55 -16.93
C LEU A 155 -5.26 -11.46 -17.52
N ALA A 156 -4.21 -11.73 -16.72
CA ALA A 156 -2.83 -11.73 -17.19
C ALA A 156 -2.60 -12.72 -18.33
N LEU A 157 -3.21 -13.93 -18.24
CA LEU A 157 -3.16 -14.92 -19.31
C LEU A 157 -3.87 -14.48 -20.60
N ARG A 158 -4.99 -13.76 -20.48
CA ARG A 158 -5.74 -13.26 -21.65
C ARG A 158 -5.04 -12.12 -22.38
N MET A 159 -4.25 -11.32 -21.67
CA MET A 159 -3.54 -10.17 -22.21
C MET A 159 -2.25 -10.55 -22.94
N ARG A 160 -1.83 -11.81 -22.91
CA ARG A 160 -0.53 -12.27 -23.42
C ARG A 160 -0.69 -13.31 -24.52
N THR A 161 0.37 -13.41 -25.35
CA THR A 161 0.47 -14.41 -26.41
C THR A 161 0.63 -15.82 -25.83
N ALA A 162 0.36 -16.87 -26.61
CA ALA A 162 0.44 -18.24 -26.16
C ALA A 162 1.82 -18.62 -25.59
N GLU A 163 2.88 -18.10 -26.19
CA GLU A 163 4.27 -18.33 -25.80
C GLU A 163 4.61 -17.69 -24.44
N GLU A 164 4.08 -16.49 -24.18
CA GLU A 164 4.32 -15.75 -22.93
C GLU A 164 3.53 -16.29 -21.74
N ARG A 165 2.50 -17.13 -21.97
CA ARG A 165 1.63 -17.66 -20.90
C ARG A 165 2.30 -18.73 -20.05
N ALA A 166 3.22 -19.51 -20.62
CA ALA A 166 3.86 -20.64 -19.95
C ALA A 166 4.69 -20.27 -18.70
N GLY A 167 5.10 -19.01 -18.58
CA GLY A 167 5.91 -18.52 -17.46
C GLY A 167 5.14 -17.75 -16.38
N ILE A 168 3.80 -17.60 -16.51
CA ILE A 168 3.03 -16.79 -15.56
C ILE A 168 2.42 -17.67 -14.48
N THR A 169 2.73 -17.32 -13.23
CA THR A 169 2.16 -17.95 -12.05
C THR A 169 1.21 -16.98 -11.31
N ASP A 170 0.35 -17.52 -10.47
CA ASP A 170 -0.51 -16.72 -9.58
C ASP A 170 0.28 -16.01 -8.47
N ALA A 171 1.57 -16.38 -8.28
CA ALA A 171 2.52 -15.77 -7.35
C ALA A 171 3.41 -14.68 -7.98
N ASP A 172 3.22 -14.36 -9.26
CA ASP A 172 3.96 -13.27 -9.89
C ASP A 172 3.52 -11.90 -9.34
N LEU A 173 4.48 -11.03 -9.06
CA LEU A 173 4.20 -9.69 -8.53
C LEU A 173 3.23 -8.89 -9.40
N MET A 174 3.25 -9.11 -10.72
CA MET A 174 2.33 -8.48 -11.65
C MET A 174 0.86 -8.90 -11.45
N VAL A 175 0.65 -10.12 -10.94
CA VAL A 175 -0.66 -10.65 -10.56
C VAL A 175 -0.97 -10.30 -9.10
N LEU A 176 0.02 -10.45 -8.21
CA LEU A 176 -0.13 -10.28 -6.78
C LEU A 176 -0.43 -8.84 -6.37
N VAL A 177 0.27 -7.85 -6.94
CA VAL A 177 0.10 -6.45 -6.51
C VAL A 177 -1.32 -5.95 -6.76
N PRO A 178 -1.91 -6.04 -7.96
CA PRO A 178 -3.28 -5.61 -8.17
C PRO A 178 -4.30 -6.47 -7.40
N ALA A 179 -4.05 -7.78 -7.24
CA ALA A 179 -4.90 -8.65 -6.44
C ALA A 179 -4.89 -8.23 -4.95
N PHE A 180 -3.71 -7.96 -4.39
CA PHE A 180 -3.53 -7.50 -3.02
C PHE A 180 -4.23 -6.16 -2.78
N VAL A 181 -3.97 -5.15 -3.62
CA VAL A 181 -4.60 -3.82 -3.48
C VAL A 181 -6.12 -3.93 -3.54
N THR A 182 -6.66 -4.71 -4.46
CA THR A 182 -8.12 -4.92 -4.59
C THR A 182 -8.68 -5.62 -3.35
N SER A 183 -7.99 -6.65 -2.84
CA SER A 183 -8.38 -7.38 -1.63
C SER A 183 -8.35 -6.46 -0.39
N GLU A 184 -7.30 -5.66 -0.24
CA GLU A 184 -7.16 -4.73 0.89
C GLU A 184 -8.17 -3.61 0.85
N LEU A 185 -8.49 -3.07 -0.34
CA LEU A 185 -9.55 -2.08 -0.50
C LEU A 185 -10.92 -2.66 -0.11
N ARG A 186 -11.25 -3.86 -0.60
CA ARG A 186 -12.52 -4.52 -0.23
C ARG A 186 -12.62 -4.69 1.28
N ARG A 187 -11.60 -5.26 1.93
CA ARG A 187 -11.57 -5.44 3.39
C ARG A 187 -11.64 -4.11 4.14
N ALA A 188 -10.99 -3.06 3.61
CA ALA A 188 -11.05 -1.73 4.18
C ALA A 188 -12.47 -1.17 4.16
N PHE A 189 -13.20 -1.35 3.06
CA PHE A 189 -14.61 -0.94 2.96
C PHE A 189 -15.52 -1.78 3.84
N GLU A 190 -15.30 -3.09 3.96
CA GLU A 190 -16.05 -3.98 4.87
C GLU A 190 -15.89 -3.52 6.32
N ILE A 191 -14.66 -3.32 6.79
CA ILE A 191 -14.37 -2.83 8.14
C ILE A 191 -14.93 -1.40 8.32
N GLY A 192 -14.68 -0.52 7.36
CA GLY A 192 -15.16 0.85 7.40
C GLY A 192 -16.68 0.95 7.47
N PHE A 193 -17.39 0.11 6.74
CA PHE A 193 -18.84 0.03 6.79
C PHE A 193 -19.34 -0.41 8.18
N LEU A 194 -18.73 -1.45 8.77
CA LEU A 194 -19.09 -1.90 10.13
C LEU A 194 -18.85 -0.79 11.18
N LEU A 195 -17.74 -0.05 11.04
CA LEU A 195 -17.45 1.08 11.92
C LEU A 195 -18.42 2.25 11.69
N PHE A 196 -18.95 2.42 10.48
CA PHE A 196 -19.90 3.48 10.16
C PHE A 196 -21.30 3.24 10.76
N LEU A 197 -21.72 1.96 10.89
CA LEU A 197 -23.09 1.60 11.31
C LEU A 197 -23.56 2.26 12.63
N PRO A 198 -22.82 2.24 13.75
CA PRO A 198 -23.27 2.87 14.97
C PRO A 198 -23.48 4.37 14.82
N PHE A 199 -22.66 5.05 14.04
CA PHE A 199 -22.81 6.48 13.78
C PHE A 199 -24.02 6.79 12.88
N LEU A 200 -24.30 5.91 11.91
CA LEU A 200 -25.49 6.00 11.06
C LEU A 200 -26.77 5.86 11.90
N VAL A 201 -26.81 4.90 12.81
CA VAL A 201 -27.96 4.71 13.71
C VAL A 201 -28.18 5.96 14.56
N LEU A 202 -27.13 6.58 15.09
CA LEU A 202 -27.25 7.84 15.83
C LEU A 202 -27.84 8.96 14.96
N ASP A 203 -27.38 9.10 13.71
CA ASP A 203 -27.95 10.11 12.80
C ASP A 203 -29.46 9.89 12.57
N LEU A 204 -29.89 8.62 12.38
CA LEU A 204 -31.28 8.28 12.16
C LEU A 204 -32.13 8.59 13.42
N VAL A 205 -31.63 8.24 14.60
CA VAL A 205 -32.36 8.52 15.86
C VAL A 205 -32.52 10.03 16.06
N ILE A 206 -31.43 10.78 15.96
CA ILE A 206 -31.47 12.24 16.11
C ILE A 206 -32.38 12.91 15.06
N SER A 207 -32.31 12.45 13.79
CA SER A 207 -33.17 12.94 12.73
C SER A 207 -34.66 12.74 13.06
N ASN A 208 -35.05 11.55 13.52
CA ASN A 208 -36.42 11.24 13.92
C ASN A 208 -36.89 12.09 15.12
N VAL A 209 -36.02 12.28 16.11
CA VAL A 209 -36.33 13.14 17.27
C VAL A 209 -36.55 14.60 16.85
N LEU A 210 -35.68 15.15 16.00
CA LEU A 210 -35.84 16.52 15.50
C LEU A 210 -37.14 16.70 14.69
N LEU A 211 -37.47 15.73 13.84
CA LEU A 211 -38.72 15.74 13.08
C LEU A 211 -39.94 15.69 14.00
N ALA A 212 -39.93 14.85 15.02
CA ALA A 212 -41.01 14.75 16.01
C ALA A 212 -41.21 16.04 16.81
N LEU A 213 -40.13 16.80 17.05
CA LEU A 213 -40.17 18.12 17.70
C LEU A 213 -40.55 19.26 16.77
N GLY A 214 -40.76 18.97 15.47
CA GLY A 214 -41.06 19.99 14.45
C GLY A 214 -39.85 20.85 14.04
N MET A 215 -38.63 20.45 14.39
CA MET A 215 -37.38 21.19 14.16
C MET A 215 -36.80 20.93 12.77
N HIS A 216 -37.55 21.26 11.70
CA HIS A 216 -37.15 20.95 10.32
C HIS A 216 -35.96 21.76 9.78
N MET A 217 -35.63 22.90 10.42
CA MET A 217 -34.54 23.80 9.99
C MET A 217 -33.18 23.41 10.55
N LEU A 218 -33.11 22.50 11.53
CA LEU A 218 -31.85 22.08 12.12
C LEU A 218 -31.27 20.90 11.35
N SER A 219 -29.95 20.97 11.05
CA SER A 219 -29.23 19.85 10.46
C SER A 219 -29.05 18.72 11.48
N PRO A 220 -29.59 17.52 11.23
CA PRO A 220 -29.42 16.36 12.12
C PRO A 220 -27.94 16.02 12.35
N THR A 221 -27.09 16.17 11.34
CA THR A 221 -25.65 15.85 11.42
C THR A 221 -24.91 16.77 12.40
N THR A 222 -25.32 18.05 12.47
CA THR A 222 -24.72 19.00 13.42
C THR A 222 -25.12 18.67 14.85
N VAL A 223 -26.39 18.27 15.05
CA VAL A 223 -26.91 17.91 16.39
C VAL A 223 -26.37 16.54 16.84
N SER A 224 -26.17 15.60 15.93
CA SER A 224 -25.64 14.25 16.26
C SER A 224 -24.14 14.23 16.58
N LEU A 225 -23.38 15.22 16.12
CA LEU A 225 -21.92 15.25 16.26
C LEU A 225 -21.43 15.10 17.72
N PRO A 226 -21.94 15.84 18.72
CA PRO A 226 -21.53 15.63 20.11
C PRO A 226 -21.77 14.20 20.62
N PHE A 227 -22.90 13.60 20.23
CA PHE A 227 -23.25 12.25 20.63
C PHE A 227 -22.35 11.20 19.97
N LYS A 228 -21.96 11.41 18.71
CA LYS A 228 -20.99 10.57 18.00
C LYS A 228 -19.62 10.62 18.66
N LEU A 229 -19.15 11.80 19.02
CA LEU A 229 -17.88 11.97 19.73
C LEU A 229 -17.93 11.29 21.10
N LEU A 230 -19.01 11.48 21.85
CA LEU A 230 -19.20 10.82 23.14
C LEU A 230 -19.18 9.31 23.00
N LEU A 231 -19.95 8.74 22.08
CA LEU A 231 -19.96 7.30 21.79
C LEU A 231 -18.56 6.79 21.48
N PHE A 232 -17.83 7.49 20.60
CA PHE A 232 -16.49 7.10 20.18
C PHE A 232 -15.50 7.10 21.36
N VAL A 233 -15.57 8.10 22.23
CA VAL A 233 -14.72 8.19 23.43
C VAL A 233 -15.09 7.12 24.46
N LEU A 234 -16.39 6.91 24.72
CA LEU A 234 -16.85 5.89 25.70
C LEU A 234 -16.51 4.46 25.25
N ALA A 235 -16.51 4.20 23.93
CA ALA A 235 -16.14 2.91 23.37
C ALA A 235 -14.62 2.71 23.27
N ASP A 236 -13.79 3.65 23.70
CA ASP A 236 -12.34 3.66 23.45
C ASP A 236 -12.00 3.42 21.97
N GLY A 237 -12.65 4.18 21.09
CA GLY A 237 -12.70 3.94 19.66
C GLY A 237 -11.33 3.91 18.99
N TRP A 238 -10.38 4.76 19.41
CA TRP A 238 -9.03 4.73 18.85
C TRP A 238 -8.30 3.42 19.14
N HIS A 239 -8.41 2.90 20.36
CA HIS A 239 -7.81 1.63 20.75
C HIS A 239 -8.43 0.47 19.96
N LEU A 240 -9.77 0.41 19.90
CA LEU A 240 -10.47 -0.65 19.16
C LEU A 240 -10.09 -0.68 17.69
N VAL A 241 -10.05 0.49 17.03
CA VAL A 241 -9.71 0.57 15.60
C VAL A 241 -8.25 0.22 15.37
N ALA A 242 -7.31 0.78 16.14
CA ALA A 242 -5.89 0.48 15.98
C ALA A 242 -5.59 -1.00 16.22
N ARG A 243 -6.14 -1.58 17.29
CA ARG A 243 -6.01 -3.00 17.61
C ARG A 243 -6.60 -3.88 16.52
N GLY A 244 -7.85 -3.62 16.10
CA GLY A 244 -8.52 -4.41 15.07
C GLY A 244 -7.81 -4.38 13.73
N LEU A 245 -7.25 -3.22 13.34
CA LEU A 245 -6.44 -3.10 12.13
C LEU A 245 -5.17 -3.94 12.21
N VAL A 246 -4.45 -3.93 13.33
CA VAL A 246 -3.25 -4.75 13.53
C VAL A 246 -3.60 -6.24 13.55
N GLU A 247 -4.61 -6.64 14.32
CA GLU A 247 -5.07 -8.03 14.43
C GLU A 247 -5.52 -8.61 13.07
N SER A 248 -6.01 -7.78 12.16
CA SER A 248 -6.41 -8.22 10.81
C SER A 248 -5.24 -8.72 9.93
N TYR A 249 -4.00 -8.61 10.40
CA TYR A 249 -2.77 -9.06 9.71
C TYR A 249 -2.07 -10.22 10.42
N LEU A 250 -2.54 -10.64 11.60
CA LEU A 250 -2.02 -11.80 12.32
C LEU A 250 -2.59 -13.10 11.77
#